data_143f14f4b7e3f4dc80384aca51fffc0e
#
_entry.id   143f14f4b7e3f4dc80384aca51fffc0e
#
_cell.length_a   1.000
_cell.length_b   1.000
_cell.length_c   1.000
_cell.angle_alpha   90.00
_cell.angle_beta   90.00
_cell.angle_gamma   90.00
#
_symmetry.space_group_name_H-M   'P 1'
#
loop_
_entity.id
_entity.type
_entity.pdbx_description
1 polymer ?
#
loop_
_entity_poly.entity_id
_entity_poly.type
_entity_poly.pdbx_seq_one_letter_code
_entity_poly.pdbx_strand_id
1 'polypeptide(L)'
;MTGIDTLSSFRHFTDGLAPQEHLMPVLFVGHGSPMNGIEDTAFSRRWTQMAKEIPTPNAVLVVSAHWFTKGTKITAMDFPKTIHDFGGFPKELFDVQYPAPGNPILAKETADLLHSANVELDHDWGLDHGTWTIIRHMYPNANIPVLQLSIDRAATGEMLFEIGRRR
;
A
#
# COMPACT_ATOMS: atom_id res chain seq x y z
N MET A 1 -14.61 -20.47 13.86
CA MET A 1 -13.53 -19.55 13.41
C MET A 1 -12.22 -20.22 13.77
N THR A 2 -11.57 -20.85 12.82
CA THR A 2 -10.25 -21.48 13.01
C THR A 2 -9.20 -20.44 12.69
N GLY A 3 -8.59 -19.88 13.74
CA GLY A 3 -7.48 -18.97 13.61
C GLY A 3 -6.26 -19.68 13.01
N ILE A 4 -5.50 -18.97 12.19
CA ILE A 4 -4.20 -19.42 11.68
C ILE A 4 -3.20 -19.19 12.81
N ASP A 5 -2.97 -20.22 13.64
CA ASP A 5 -2.17 -20.06 14.86
C ASP A 5 -0.67 -20.35 14.68
N THR A 6 -0.21 -20.72 13.48
CA THR A 6 1.20 -21.04 13.24
C THR A 6 1.65 -20.71 11.82
N LEU A 7 2.96 -20.47 11.64
CA LEU A 7 3.62 -20.33 10.33
C LEU A 7 3.35 -21.52 9.38
N SER A 8 3.16 -22.73 9.93
CA SER A 8 2.82 -23.93 9.14
C SER A 8 1.39 -23.86 8.61
N SER A 9 0.44 -23.35 9.38
CA SER A 9 -0.95 -23.17 8.96
C SER A 9 -1.06 -22.10 7.88
N PHE A 10 -0.22 -21.05 7.96
CA PHE A 10 -0.14 -20.00 6.95
C PHE A 10 0.47 -20.53 5.64
N ARG A 11 1.57 -21.29 5.70
CA ARG A 11 2.13 -21.96 4.52
C ARG A 11 1.12 -22.88 3.86
N HIS A 12 0.36 -23.65 4.63
CA HIS A 12 -0.72 -24.49 4.09
C HIS A 12 -1.83 -23.67 3.41
N PHE A 13 -2.12 -22.47 3.92
CA PHE A 13 -3.06 -21.55 3.29
C PHE A 13 -2.49 -20.95 1.99
N THR A 14 -1.22 -20.54 1.99
CA THR A 14 -0.56 -19.98 0.80
C THR A 14 -0.24 -21.04 -0.26
N ASP A 15 0.08 -22.28 0.14
CA ASP A 15 0.30 -23.41 -0.77
C ASP A 15 -1.00 -23.85 -1.48
N GLY A 16 -2.16 -23.50 -0.91
CA GLY A 16 -3.47 -23.70 -1.53
C GLY A 16 -3.92 -22.58 -2.47
N LEU A 17 -3.22 -21.44 -2.49
CA LEU A 17 -3.45 -20.39 -3.46
C LEU A 17 -2.77 -20.79 -4.77
N ALA A 18 -3.57 -21.08 -5.80
CA ALA A 18 -3.02 -21.34 -7.13
C ALA A 18 -2.12 -20.16 -7.54
N PRO A 19 -0.90 -20.41 -8.09
CA PRO A 19 -0.09 -19.35 -8.66
C PRO A 19 -0.97 -18.56 -9.62
N GLN A 20 -0.98 -17.22 -9.48
CA GLN A 20 -1.70 -16.41 -10.43
C GLN A 20 -1.07 -16.61 -11.80
N GLU A 21 -1.85 -16.99 -12.80
CA GLU A 21 -1.39 -17.18 -14.19
C GLU A 21 -0.83 -15.88 -14.80
N HIS A 22 -1.12 -14.73 -14.17
CA HIS A 22 -0.71 -13.42 -14.63
C HIS A 22 0.06 -12.67 -13.55
N LEU A 23 1.20 -12.10 -13.95
CA LEU A 23 1.91 -11.14 -13.10
C LEU A 23 1.03 -9.91 -12.87
N MET A 24 0.93 -9.50 -11.59
CA MET A 24 0.25 -8.27 -11.25
C MET A 24 1.01 -7.05 -11.79
N PRO A 25 0.30 -6.05 -12.33
CA PRO A 25 0.94 -4.87 -12.87
C PRO A 25 1.59 -4.02 -11.78
N VAL A 26 2.68 -3.35 -12.13
CA VAL A 26 3.23 -2.23 -11.38
C VAL A 26 2.67 -0.94 -11.97
N LEU A 27 2.08 -0.11 -11.12
CA LEU A 27 1.45 1.14 -11.55
C LEU A 27 2.24 2.33 -10.99
N PHE A 28 2.59 3.28 -11.85
CA PHE A 28 3.09 4.59 -11.43
C PHE A 28 1.98 5.62 -11.61
N VAL A 29 1.47 6.14 -10.50
CA VAL A 29 0.27 6.99 -10.50
C VAL A 29 0.53 8.28 -9.73
N GLY A 30 0.26 9.43 -10.36
CA GLY A 30 0.22 10.72 -9.68
C GLY A 30 -1.19 11.01 -9.17
N HIS A 31 -1.33 11.36 -7.86
CA HIS A 31 -2.64 11.69 -7.28
C HIS A 31 -3.07 13.15 -7.57
N GLY A 32 -2.13 14.03 -7.98
CA GLY A 32 -2.39 15.44 -8.22
C GLY A 32 -2.83 16.18 -6.94
N SER A 33 -3.97 16.88 -6.98
CA SER A 33 -4.55 17.46 -5.78
C SER A 33 -5.13 16.39 -4.85
N PRO A 34 -4.96 16.49 -3.51
CA PRO A 34 -5.67 15.64 -2.55
C PRO A 34 -7.20 15.67 -2.72
N MET A 35 -7.75 16.75 -3.29
CA MET A 35 -9.18 16.87 -3.60
C MET A 35 -9.68 15.81 -4.58
N ASN A 36 -8.82 15.28 -5.44
CA ASN A 36 -9.14 14.13 -6.28
C ASN A 36 -9.58 12.90 -5.46
N GLY A 37 -9.25 12.86 -4.17
CA GLY A 37 -9.71 11.82 -3.26
C GLY A 37 -11.22 11.85 -3.00
N ILE A 38 -11.89 13.00 -3.14
CA ILE A 38 -13.32 13.18 -2.88
C ILE A 38 -14.12 13.70 -4.07
N GLU A 39 -13.45 14.26 -5.07
CA GLU A 39 -14.08 14.84 -6.26
C GLU A 39 -14.23 13.83 -7.40
N ASP A 40 -15.29 13.99 -8.17
CA ASP A 40 -15.50 13.26 -9.44
C ASP A 40 -14.76 13.97 -10.57
N THR A 41 -13.51 13.63 -10.76
CA THR A 41 -12.63 14.20 -11.78
C THR A 41 -12.28 13.17 -12.86
N ALA A 42 -11.64 13.62 -13.93
CA ALA A 42 -11.12 12.70 -14.94
C ALA A 42 -10.08 11.73 -14.34
N PHE A 43 -9.33 12.17 -13.32
CA PHE A 43 -8.35 11.34 -12.64
C PHE A 43 -9.01 10.26 -11.77
N SER A 44 -9.95 10.64 -10.91
CA SER A 44 -10.64 9.68 -10.01
C SER A 44 -11.43 8.65 -10.82
N ARG A 45 -12.09 9.07 -11.92
CA ARG A 45 -12.75 8.15 -12.84
C ARG A 45 -11.77 7.18 -13.52
N ARG A 46 -10.58 7.69 -13.91
CA ARG A 46 -9.57 6.82 -14.53
C ARG A 46 -9.03 5.77 -13.56
N TRP A 47 -8.81 6.11 -12.29
CA TRP A 47 -8.38 5.14 -11.27
C TRP A 47 -9.45 4.06 -11.05
N THR A 48 -10.70 4.45 -10.97
CA THR A 48 -11.83 3.49 -10.87
C THR A 48 -11.90 2.56 -12.10
N GLN A 49 -11.66 3.10 -13.29
CA GLN A 49 -11.65 2.30 -14.51
C GLN A 49 -10.45 1.36 -14.56
N MET A 50 -9.28 1.82 -14.18
CA MET A 50 -8.04 1.04 -14.16
C MET A 50 -8.14 -0.19 -13.25
N ALA A 51 -8.80 -0.05 -12.10
CA ALA A 51 -9.04 -1.18 -11.19
C ALA A 51 -9.90 -2.29 -11.81
N LYS A 52 -10.74 -1.96 -12.80
CA LYS A 52 -11.57 -2.95 -13.54
C LYS A 52 -10.81 -3.61 -14.68
N GLU A 53 -9.72 -2.99 -15.12
CA GLU A 53 -8.88 -3.48 -16.24
C GLU A 53 -7.79 -4.46 -15.78
N ILE A 54 -7.54 -4.53 -14.48
CA ILE A 54 -6.53 -5.42 -13.88
C ILE A 54 -7.18 -6.48 -12.99
N PRO A 55 -6.53 -7.63 -12.78
CA PRO A 55 -7.04 -8.61 -11.82
C PRO A 55 -7.15 -8.02 -10.42
N THR A 56 -8.14 -8.46 -9.63
CA THR A 56 -8.25 -8.04 -8.23
C THR A 56 -7.05 -8.55 -7.44
N PRO A 57 -6.24 -7.69 -6.81
CA PRO A 57 -5.08 -8.13 -6.05
C PRO A 57 -5.47 -8.75 -4.70
N ASN A 58 -4.63 -9.64 -4.19
CA ASN A 58 -4.76 -10.16 -2.82
C ASN A 58 -4.27 -9.13 -1.77
N ALA A 59 -3.39 -8.22 -2.15
CA ALA A 59 -2.92 -7.10 -1.36
C ALA A 59 -2.34 -6.01 -2.29
N VAL A 60 -2.24 -4.79 -1.79
CA VAL A 60 -1.62 -3.66 -2.49
C VAL A 60 -0.44 -3.17 -1.67
N LEU A 61 0.75 -3.15 -2.27
CA LEU A 61 1.93 -2.48 -1.72
C LEU A 61 2.08 -1.12 -2.40
N VAL A 62 2.08 -0.06 -1.62
CA VAL A 62 2.24 1.31 -2.11
C VAL A 62 3.58 1.88 -1.66
N VAL A 63 4.35 2.42 -2.59
CA VAL A 63 5.50 3.27 -2.28
C VAL A 63 5.02 4.71 -2.38
N SER A 64 4.88 5.38 -1.23
CA SER A 64 4.37 6.76 -1.23
C SER A 64 5.49 7.80 -1.24
N ALA A 65 5.36 8.79 -2.12
CA ALA A 65 6.26 9.94 -2.16
C ALA A 65 6.08 10.90 -0.97
N HIS A 66 5.14 10.64 -0.06
CA HIS A 66 4.88 11.46 1.13
C HIS A 66 5.52 10.86 2.40
N TRP A 67 5.96 9.61 2.35
CA TRP A 67 6.57 8.97 3.49
C TRP A 67 8.09 8.82 3.33
N PHE A 68 8.80 9.86 3.71
CA PHE A 68 10.27 9.89 3.74
C PHE A 68 10.79 9.60 5.14
N THR A 69 11.62 8.58 5.28
CA THR A 69 12.17 8.12 6.56
C THR A 69 13.70 8.11 6.55
N LYS A 70 14.30 7.86 7.70
CA LYS A 70 15.70 7.44 7.80
C LYS A 70 15.70 5.91 7.77
N GLY A 71 16.30 5.31 6.75
CA GLY A 71 16.11 3.91 6.42
C GLY A 71 14.75 3.66 5.74
N THR A 72 14.55 2.48 5.21
CA THR A 72 13.29 2.06 4.59
C THR A 72 12.39 1.41 5.63
N LYS A 73 11.09 1.74 5.65
CA LYS A 73 10.10 1.20 6.56
C LYS A 73 8.88 0.68 5.81
N ILE A 74 8.19 -0.31 6.39
CA ILE A 74 6.93 -0.83 5.88
C ILE A 74 5.88 -0.86 7.00
N THR A 75 4.65 -0.43 6.68
CA THR A 75 3.54 -0.51 7.65
C THR A 75 3.22 -1.95 7.99
N ALA A 76 3.18 -2.28 9.30
CA ALA A 76 3.04 -3.64 9.81
C ALA A 76 1.98 -3.79 10.89
N MET A 77 0.88 -3.05 10.79
CA MET A 77 -0.29 -3.14 11.67
C MET A 77 -1.48 -3.80 10.96
N ASP A 78 -2.40 -4.39 11.73
CA ASP A 78 -3.63 -4.98 11.20
C ASP A 78 -4.60 -3.94 10.66
N PHE A 79 -4.63 -2.75 11.26
CA PHE A 79 -5.55 -1.67 10.91
C PHE A 79 -4.79 -0.33 10.81
N PRO A 80 -4.16 -0.05 9.65
CA PRO A 80 -3.47 1.22 9.44
C PRO A 80 -4.48 2.38 9.44
N LYS A 81 -4.16 3.43 10.20
CA LYS A 81 -4.99 4.64 10.25
C LYS A 81 -4.92 5.41 8.93
N THR A 82 -5.99 6.13 8.58
CA THR A 82 -5.97 7.10 7.50
C THR A 82 -5.23 8.36 7.97
N ILE A 83 -4.19 8.78 7.25
CA ILE A 83 -3.37 9.94 7.59
C ILE A 83 -3.74 11.12 6.68
N HIS A 84 -3.92 12.29 7.30
CA HIS A 84 -4.21 13.56 6.63
C HIS A 84 -2.98 14.47 6.73
N ASP A 85 -1.94 14.13 5.98
CA ASP A 85 -0.63 14.79 5.96
C ASP A 85 -0.59 16.02 5.04
N PHE A 86 -1.66 16.80 5.03
CA PHE A 86 -1.85 18.02 4.24
C PHE A 86 -2.53 19.11 5.09
N GLY A 87 -2.57 20.33 4.57
CA GLY A 87 -3.24 21.47 5.20
C GLY A 87 -3.90 22.39 4.18
N GLY A 88 -4.82 23.26 4.64
CA GLY A 88 -5.44 24.28 3.79
C GLY A 88 -6.55 23.77 2.86
N PHE A 89 -7.11 22.59 3.12
CA PHE A 89 -8.22 22.00 2.37
C PHE A 89 -9.54 22.07 3.13
N PRO A 90 -10.69 21.87 2.46
CA PRO A 90 -12.00 21.80 3.08
C PRO A 90 -12.11 20.66 4.09
N LYS A 91 -13.01 20.85 5.09
CA LYS A 91 -13.23 19.86 6.17
C LYS A 91 -13.58 18.48 5.64
N GLU A 92 -14.36 18.40 4.59
CA GLU A 92 -14.81 17.17 3.97
C GLU A 92 -13.65 16.24 3.58
N LEU A 93 -12.50 16.81 3.22
CA LEU A 93 -11.31 16.02 2.92
C LEU A 93 -10.66 15.43 4.19
N PHE A 94 -10.70 16.16 5.30
CA PHE A 94 -10.21 15.67 6.60
C PHE A 94 -11.14 14.64 7.24
N ASP A 95 -12.41 14.61 6.86
CA ASP A 95 -13.38 13.62 7.33
C ASP A 95 -13.27 12.27 6.61
N VAL A 96 -12.46 12.18 5.56
CA VAL A 96 -12.24 10.92 4.82
C VAL A 96 -11.63 9.86 5.72
N GLN A 97 -12.25 8.68 5.72
CA GLN A 97 -11.69 7.48 6.30
C GLN A 97 -11.61 6.39 5.22
N TYR A 98 -10.48 5.71 5.18
CA TYR A 98 -10.28 4.56 4.31
C TYR A 98 -9.76 3.37 5.15
N PRO A 99 -10.67 2.61 5.79
CA PRO A 99 -10.34 1.59 6.78
C PRO A 99 -9.93 0.25 6.12
N ALA A 100 -9.03 0.30 5.15
CA ALA A 100 -8.49 -0.92 4.58
C ALA A 100 -7.66 -1.67 5.65
N PRO A 101 -7.75 -3.02 5.70
CA PRO A 101 -6.88 -3.79 6.56
C PRO A 101 -5.43 -3.65 6.12
N GLY A 102 -4.50 -3.83 7.06
CA GLY A 102 -3.12 -4.12 6.78
C GLY A 102 -2.87 -5.62 6.73
N ASN A 103 -1.59 -6.00 6.66
CA ASN A 103 -1.18 -7.41 6.73
C ASN A 103 0.24 -7.51 7.32
N PRO A 104 0.38 -7.66 8.65
CA PRO A 104 1.69 -7.76 9.32
C PRO A 104 2.56 -8.91 8.83
N ILE A 105 1.95 -10.02 8.44
CA ILE A 105 2.67 -11.19 7.93
C ILE A 105 3.31 -10.85 6.58
N LEU A 106 2.51 -10.30 5.65
CA LEU A 106 3.01 -9.89 4.35
C LEU A 106 4.04 -8.74 4.47
N ALA A 107 3.86 -7.84 5.45
CA ALA A 107 4.86 -6.80 5.74
C ALA A 107 6.22 -7.40 6.11
N LYS A 108 6.21 -8.41 7.00
CA LYS A 108 7.44 -9.11 7.38
C LYS A 108 8.06 -9.87 6.19
N GLU A 109 7.27 -10.58 5.42
CA GLU A 109 7.75 -11.29 4.22
C GLU A 109 8.33 -10.32 3.19
N THR A 110 7.70 -9.17 2.99
CA THR A 110 8.22 -8.10 2.12
C THR A 110 9.56 -7.55 2.65
N ALA A 111 9.66 -7.32 3.95
CA ALA A 111 10.90 -6.87 4.57
C ALA A 111 12.03 -7.91 4.41
N ASP A 112 11.72 -9.18 4.59
CA ASP A 112 12.67 -10.29 4.42
C ASP A 112 13.14 -10.42 2.95
N LEU A 113 12.26 -10.20 1.98
CA LEU A 113 12.59 -10.15 0.55
C LEU A 113 13.51 -8.96 0.20
N LEU A 114 13.29 -7.83 0.85
CA LEU A 114 14.04 -6.59 0.66
C LEU A 114 15.24 -6.48 1.63
N HIS A 115 15.82 -7.60 2.04
CA HIS A 115 16.89 -7.68 3.06
C HIS A 115 18.06 -6.70 2.83
N SER A 116 18.38 -6.35 1.58
CA SER A 116 19.44 -5.37 1.27
C SER A 116 19.10 -3.94 1.66
N ALA A 117 17.82 -3.63 1.84
CA ALA A 117 17.35 -2.32 2.26
C ALA A 117 17.16 -2.23 3.79
N ASN A 118 17.38 -3.32 4.55
CA ASN A 118 17.13 -3.40 5.98
C ASN A 118 15.79 -2.78 6.37
N VAL A 119 14.71 -3.25 5.75
CA VAL A 119 13.37 -2.70 5.94
C VAL A 119 12.90 -2.91 7.37
N GLU A 120 12.57 -1.84 8.08
CA GLU A 120 12.02 -1.87 9.44
C GLU A 120 10.49 -1.98 9.39
N LEU A 121 9.92 -2.81 10.29
CA LEU A 121 8.47 -2.87 10.49
C LEU A 121 8.00 -1.65 11.28
N ASP A 122 7.08 -0.87 10.70
CA ASP A 122 6.53 0.33 11.31
C ASP A 122 5.09 0.06 11.78
N HIS A 123 4.80 0.40 13.04
CA HIS A 123 3.49 0.20 13.67
C HIS A 123 2.78 1.52 13.99
N ASP A 124 3.35 2.66 13.60
CA ASP A 124 2.86 3.99 13.96
C ASP A 124 2.33 4.81 12.79
N TRP A 125 2.89 4.64 11.59
CA TRP A 125 2.46 5.38 10.41
C TRP A 125 0.99 5.05 10.06
N GLY A 126 0.68 4.72 8.88
CA GLY A 126 -0.66 4.39 8.39
C GLY A 126 -0.70 4.52 6.87
N LEU A 127 -1.84 4.91 6.33
CA LEU A 127 -2.03 5.20 4.91
C LEU A 127 -2.11 6.71 4.72
N ASP A 128 -1.10 7.33 4.11
CA ASP A 128 -1.07 8.75 3.83
C ASP A 128 -1.98 9.13 2.64
N HIS A 129 -2.14 10.45 2.41
CA HIS A 129 -3.05 10.89 1.37
C HIS A 129 -2.60 10.50 -0.05
N GLY A 130 -1.32 10.34 -0.30
CA GLY A 130 -0.82 9.84 -1.59
C GLY A 130 -1.32 8.42 -1.86
N THR A 131 -1.48 7.64 -0.82
CA THR A 131 -2.01 6.27 -0.87
C THR A 131 -3.53 6.26 -0.96
N TRP A 132 -4.24 6.78 0.07
CA TRP A 132 -5.69 6.59 0.14
C TRP A 132 -6.45 7.39 -0.91
N THR A 133 -5.94 8.53 -1.40
CA THR A 133 -6.57 9.31 -2.48
C THR A 133 -6.83 8.45 -3.73
N ILE A 134 -5.89 7.57 -4.09
CA ILE A 134 -5.97 6.71 -5.25
C ILE A 134 -6.73 5.42 -4.93
N ILE A 135 -6.29 4.72 -3.87
CA ILE A 135 -6.75 3.35 -3.56
C ILE A 135 -8.23 3.32 -3.21
N ARG A 136 -8.79 4.36 -2.58
CA ARG A 136 -10.22 4.42 -2.28
C ARG A 136 -11.11 4.49 -3.55
N HIS A 137 -10.59 4.99 -4.67
CA HIS A 137 -11.30 4.96 -5.95
C HIS A 137 -11.13 3.63 -6.68
N MET A 138 -9.96 3.01 -6.53
CA MET A 138 -9.71 1.70 -7.11
C MET A 138 -10.48 0.60 -6.39
N TYR A 139 -10.47 0.64 -5.06
CA TYR A 139 -11.06 -0.40 -4.19
C TYR A 139 -11.93 0.22 -3.09
N PRO A 140 -13.10 0.77 -3.44
CA PRO A 140 -13.93 1.57 -2.52
C PRO A 140 -14.47 0.79 -1.32
N ASN A 141 -14.51 -0.54 -1.40
CA ASN A 141 -14.98 -1.38 -0.29
C ASN A 141 -13.95 -1.53 0.85
N ALA A 142 -12.72 -1.04 0.68
CA ALA A 142 -11.63 -1.12 1.65
C ALA A 142 -11.43 -2.55 2.23
N ASN A 143 -11.60 -3.57 1.41
CA ASN A 143 -11.55 -4.98 1.80
C ASN A 143 -10.28 -5.72 1.31
N ILE A 144 -9.38 -5.00 0.66
CA ILE A 144 -8.09 -5.52 0.20
C ILE A 144 -7.01 -4.96 1.14
N PRO A 145 -6.10 -5.80 1.66
CA PRO A 145 -5.00 -5.34 2.48
C PRO A 145 -4.12 -4.32 1.76
N VAL A 146 -3.79 -3.22 2.44
CA VAL A 146 -2.90 -2.18 1.91
C VAL A 146 -1.71 -2.01 2.85
N LEU A 147 -0.51 -2.14 2.28
CA LEU A 147 0.74 -1.88 2.94
C LEU A 147 1.39 -0.67 2.28
N GLN A 148 2.10 0.12 3.07
CA GLN A 148 2.84 1.26 2.57
C GLN A 148 4.32 1.11 2.88
N LEU A 149 5.16 1.33 1.87
CA LEU A 149 6.63 1.33 1.97
C LEU A 149 7.13 2.77 1.91
N SER A 150 8.03 3.14 2.81
CA SER A 150 8.64 4.46 2.81
C SER A 150 9.81 4.55 1.83
N ILE A 151 10.18 5.79 1.52
CA ILE A 151 11.39 6.10 0.77
C ILE A 151 12.48 6.53 1.77
N ASP A 152 13.62 5.86 1.73
CA ASP A 152 14.78 6.30 2.53
C ASP A 152 15.35 7.60 1.96
N ARG A 153 15.31 8.67 2.79
CA ARG A 153 15.83 10.00 2.40
C ARG A 153 17.34 10.04 2.15
N ALA A 154 18.08 9.03 2.61
CA ALA A 154 19.52 8.93 2.42
C ALA A 154 19.90 8.07 1.22
N ALA A 155 18.95 7.32 0.63
CA ALA A 155 19.21 6.47 -0.51
C ALA A 155 19.37 7.28 -1.80
N THR A 156 20.31 6.86 -2.63
CA THR A 156 20.44 7.39 -3.99
C THR A 156 19.37 6.79 -4.91
N GLY A 157 19.09 7.42 -6.05
CA GLY A 157 18.17 6.89 -7.06
C GLY A 157 18.58 5.48 -7.54
N GLU A 158 19.90 5.21 -7.64
CA GLU A 158 20.42 3.89 -8.00
C GLU A 158 20.11 2.83 -6.93
N MET A 159 20.27 3.17 -5.64
CA MET A 159 19.91 2.26 -4.54
C MET A 159 18.41 1.95 -4.55
N LEU A 160 17.56 2.94 -4.75
CA LEU A 160 16.11 2.76 -4.84
C LEU A 160 15.72 1.92 -6.07
N PHE A 161 16.38 2.13 -7.20
CA PHE A 161 16.19 1.31 -8.40
C PHE A 161 16.55 -0.17 -8.16
N GLU A 162 17.66 -0.43 -7.48
CA GLU A 162 18.08 -1.80 -7.17
C GLU A 162 17.11 -2.51 -6.20
N ILE A 163 16.51 -1.78 -5.26
CA ILE A 163 15.43 -2.31 -4.40
C ILE A 163 14.24 -2.76 -5.25
N GLY A 164 13.81 -1.93 -6.19
CA GLY A 164 12.64 -2.23 -7.04
C GLY A 164 12.88 -3.31 -8.09
N ARG A 165 14.15 -3.59 -8.44
CA ARG A 165 14.52 -4.58 -9.47
C ARG A 165 14.57 -6.01 -8.95
N ARG A 166 14.59 -6.22 -7.66
CA ARG A 166 14.71 -7.57 -7.06
C ARG A 166 13.39 -8.33 -7.19
N ARG A 167 13.49 -9.51 -7.81
CA ARG A 167 12.40 -10.47 -7.98
C ARG A 167 12.44 -11.50 -6.86
#